data_9692055e6ee951f903a9833a0527459f
#
_entry.id   9692055e6ee951f903a9833a0527459f
#
_cell.length_a   1.000
_cell.length_b   1.000
_cell.length_c   1.000
_cell.angle_alpha   90.00
_cell.angle_beta   90.00
_cell.angle_gamma   90.00
#
_symmetry.space_group_name_H-M   'P 1'
#
loop_
_entity.id
_entity.type
_entity.pdbx_description
1 polymer ?
#
loop_
_entity_poly.entity_id
_entity_poly.type
_entity_poly.pdbx_seq_one_letter_code
_entity_poly.pdbx_strand_id
1 'polypeptide(L)'
;MFQLAELQHILHTIPWFLELSDNQIESLASIVTVRRIHQGDFLFREGDSEGNLYILLDGEIDLDIQIPGREKVSIFKAEPLDIIGWSSLTPIVRQRTASAQAIQDSDCLEFNSDALMLLCEDDPKLGYVIMKRIANLVASRLLTTRIQLMDQILKNQTD
;
A
#
# COMPACT_ATOMS: atom_id res chain seq x y z
N MET A 1 8.03 -3.15 -21.05
CA MET A 1 7.67 -1.83 -20.50
C MET A 1 6.22 -1.59 -20.88
N PHE A 2 5.34 -1.40 -19.92
CA PHE A 2 3.92 -1.12 -20.20
C PHE A 2 3.79 0.24 -20.89
N GLN A 3 2.92 0.30 -21.90
CA GLN A 3 2.62 1.56 -22.58
C GLN A 3 1.62 2.38 -21.74
N LEU A 4 1.59 3.69 -21.92
CA LEU A 4 0.70 4.59 -21.18
C LEU A 4 -0.78 4.14 -21.25
N ALA A 5 -1.24 3.73 -22.42
CA ALA A 5 -2.60 3.24 -22.63
C ALA A 5 -2.91 1.94 -21.84
N GLU A 6 -1.94 1.07 -21.67
CA GLU A 6 -2.08 -0.15 -20.88
C GLU A 6 -2.19 0.19 -19.38
N LEU A 7 -1.37 1.13 -18.90
CA LEU A 7 -1.44 1.62 -17.52
C LEU A 7 -2.78 2.31 -17.24
N GLN A 8 -3.27 3.14 -18.15
CA GLN A 8 -4.59 3.75 -18.03
C GLN A 8 -5.69 2.70 -17.93
N HIS A 9 -5.63 1.67 -18.79
CA HIS A 9 -6.62 0.58 -18.75
C HIS A 9 -6.58 -0.15 -17.40
N ILE A 10 -5.41 -0.49 -16.87
CA ILE A 10 -5.27 -1.11 -15.55
C ILE A 10 -5.84 -0.20 -14.47
N LEU A 11 -5.49 1.08 -14.45
CA LEU A 11 -5.96 2.04 -13.46
C LEU A 11 -7.49 2.17 -13.43
N HIS A 12 -8.14 2.13 -14.60
CA HIS A 12 -9.60 2.14 -14.68
C HIS A 12 -10.28 0.91 -14.04
N THR A 13 -9.59 -0.21 -13.90
CA THR A 13 -10.12 -1.41 -13.25
C THR A 13 -10.01 -1.39 -11.73
N ILE A 14 -9.23 -0.47 -11.18
CA ILE A 14 -8.97 -0.41 -9.73
C ILE A 14 -10.10 0.33 -9.02
N PRO A 15 -10.77 -0.29 -8.02
CA PRO A 15 -11.90 0.32 -7.32
C PRO A 15 -11.59 1.68 -6.68
N TRP A 16 -10.34 1.91 -6.30
CA TRP A 16 -9.90 3.19 -5.72
C TRP A 16 -10.08 4.38 -6.66
N PHE A 17 -10.02 4.14 -7.97
CA PHE A 17 -9.95 5.17 -9.01
C PHE A 17 -11.26 5.32 -9.81
N LEU A 18 -12.32 4.59 -9.47
CA LEU A 18 -13.60 4.63 -10.21
C LEU A 18 -14.26 6.01 -10.24
N GLU A 19 -13.96 6.88 -9.27
CA GLU A 19 -14.51 8.25 -9.19
C GLU A 19 -13.70 9.26 -10.01
N LEU A 20 -12.54 8.83 -10.57
CA LEU A 20 -11.64 9.73 -11.29
C LEU A 20 -12.04 9.89 -12.75
N SER A 21 -11.82 11.09 -13.29
CA SER A 21 -11.96 11.37 -14.72
C SER A 21 -10.81 10.77 -15.54
N ASP A 22 -11.01 10.65 -16.86
CA ASP A 22 -9.98 10.16 -17.77
C ASP A 22 -8.68 10.98 -17.69
N ASN A 23 -8.78 12.31 -17.56
CA ASN A 23 -7.61 13.18 -17.39
C ASN A 23 -6.86 12.92 -16.09
N GLN A 24 -7.58 12.62 -15.00
CA GLN A 24 -6.97 12.28 -13.72
C GLN A 24 -6.31 10.89 -13.77
N ILE A 25 -6.92 9.94 -14.46
CA ILE A 25 -6.32 8.61 -14.73
C ILE A 25 -5.05 8.75 -15.59
N GLU A 26 -5.07 9.61 -16.60
CA GLU A 26 -3.89 9.89 -17.42
C GLU A 26 -2.75 10.49 -16.59
N SER A 27 -3.06 11.43 -15.69
CA SER A 27 -2.09 12.02 -14.78
C SER A 27 -1.48 10.95 -13.86
N LEU A 28 -2.28 10.04 -13.28
CA LEU A 28 -1.79 8.92 -12.48
C LEU A 28 -0.94 7.96 -13.30
N ALA A 29 -1.35 7.64 -14.53
CA ALA A 29 -0.61 6.75 -15.41
C ALA A 29 0.77 7.30 -15.79
N SER A 30 0.95 8.62 -15.77
CA SER A 30 2.24 9.26 -16.05
C SER A 30 3.29 9.09 -14.96
N ILE A 31 2.88 8.78 -13.73
CA ILE A 31 3.76 8.64 -12.56
C ILE A 31 3.85 7.22 -12.00
N VAL A 32 3.09 6.28 -12.55
CA VAL A 32 3.06 4.89 -12.10
C VAL A 32 3.97 4.01 -12.95
N THR A 33 4.56 3.01 -12.31
CA THR A 33 5.31 1.94 -12.99
C THR A 33 4.79 0.58 -12.52
N VAL A 34 5.00 -0.46 -13.33
CA VAL A 34 4.76 -1.85 -12.89
C VAL A 34 6.06 -2.43 -12.38
N ARG A 35 6.07 -2.89 -11.16
CA ARG A 35 7.21 -3.54 -10.51
C ARG A 35 6.91 -5.01 -10.29
N ARG A 36 7.75 -5.88 -10.85
CA ARG A 36 7.77 -7.30 -10.53
C ARG A 36 8.68 -7.56 -9.35
N ILE A 37 8.22 -8.42 -8.44
CA ILE A 37 8.94 -8.81 -7.23
C ILE A 37 8.94 -10.33 -7.17
N HIS A 38 10.13 -10.91 -6.96
CA HIS A 38 10.25 -12.36 -6.83
C HIS A 38 9.94 -12.81 -5.41
N GLN A 39 9.48 -14.06 -5.30
CA GLN A 39 9.25 -14.69 -4.01
C GLN A 39 10.46 -14.53 -3.09
N GLY A 40 10.22 -14.05 -1.87
CA GLY A 40 11.24 -13.80 -0.85
C GLY A 40 11.84 -12.40 -0.87
N ASP A 41 11.67 -11.63 -1.96
CA ASP A 41 12.14 -10.25 -2.03
C ASP A 41 11.26 -9.32 -1.20
N PHE A 42 11.83 -8.17 -0.82
CA PHE A 42 11.14 -7.13 -0.06
C PHE A 42 10.78 -5.95 -0.97
N LEU A 43 9.57 -5.44 -0.82
CA LEU A 43 9.19 -4.11 -1.32
C LEU A 43 9.90 -3.02 -0.51
N PHE A 44 9.85 -3.18 0.82
CA PHE A 44 10.52 -2.32 1.80
C PHE A 44 10.64 -3.08 3.13
N ARG A 45 11.48 -2.56 4.02
CA ARG A 45 11.68 -3.09 5.38
C ARG A 45 11.17 -2.08 6.41
N GLU A 46 10.76 -2.60 7.56
CA GLU A 46 10.43 -1.78 8.73
C GLU A 46 11.59 -0.82 9.05
N GLY A 47 11.27 0.45 9.25
CA GLY A 47 12.25 1.51 9.51
C GLY A 47 12.80 2.20 8.27
N ASP A 48 12.58 1.67 7.05
CA ASP A 48 12.97 2.35 5.81
C ASP A 48 12.27 3.70 5.67
N SER A 49 12.97 4.68 5.09
CA SER A 49 12.46 6.03 4.84
C SER A 49 11.96 6.24 3.42
N GLU A 50 12.08 5.25 2.56
CA GLU A 50 11.67 5.35 1.16
C GLU A 50 10.17 5.51 0.97
N GLY A 51 9.78 6.32 -0.02
CA GLY A 51 8.47 6.82 -0.20
C GLY A 51 7.76 6.37 -1.48
N ASN A 52 7.34 5.09 -1.58
CA ASN A 52 6.45 4.65 -2.65
C ASN A 52 5.18 4.02 -2.06
N LEU A 53 4.07 4.23 -2.76
CA LEU A 53 2.80 3.54 -2.54
C LEU A 53 2.69 2.42 -3.56
N TYR A 54 2.15 1.28 -3.15
CA TYR A 54 1.98 0.12 -4.03
C TYR A 54 0.53 -0.34 -4.06
N ILE A 55 0.09 -0.80 -5.22
CA ILE A 55 -1.17 -1.56 -5.37
C ILE A 55 -0.81 -2.93 -5.92
N LEU A 56 -1.14 -3.98 -5.21
CA LEU A 56 -0.88 -5.35 -5.65
C LEU A 56 -1.81 -5.68 -6.83
N LEU A 57 -1.24 -6.11 -7.95
CA LEU A 57 -1.98 -6.55 -9.14
C LEU A 57 -2.18 -8.05 -9.16
N ASP A 58 -1.13 -8.77 -8.81
CA ASP A 58 -1.09 -10.23 -8.77
C ASP A 58 -0.08 -10.71 -7.74
N GLY A 59 -0.31 -11.88 -7.14
CA GLY A 59 0.56 -12.44 -6.13
C GLY A 59 0.06 -12.26 -4.71
N GLU A 60 0.97 -12.34 -3.74
CA GLU A 60 0.71 -12.19 -2.30
C GLU A 60 1.91 -11.55 -1.60
N ILE A 61 1.66 -10.52 -0.79
CA ILE A 61 2.67 -9.81 0.00
C ILE A 61 2.30 -9.93 1.47
N ASP A 62 3.23 -10.41 2.29
CA ASP A 62 3.08 -10.43 3.75
C ASP A 62 3.66 -9.16 4.37
N LEU A 63 2.88 -8.51 5.22
CA LEU A 63 3.34 -7.41 6.04
C LEU A 63 3.62 -7.91 7.45
N ASP A 64 4.86 -7.80 7.89
CA ASP A 64 5.32 -8.25 9.19
C ASP A 64 5.98 -7.13 10.00
N ILE A 65 5.96 -7.31 11.32
CA ILE A 65 6.68 -6.46 12.27
C ILE A 65 7.64 -7.31 13.09
N GLN A 66 8.79 -6.71 13.44
CA GLN A 66 9.76 -7.33 14.33
C GLN A 66 9.45 -6.97 15.77
N ILE A 67 9.12 -7.96 16.59
CA ILE A 67 8.96 -7.76 18.03
C ILE A 67 10.31 -8.05 18.71
N PRO A 68 10.86 -7.12 19.52
CA PRO A 68 12.12 -7.34 20.23
C PRO A 68 12.09 -8.63 21.07
N GLY A 69 13.08 -9.51 20.85
CA GLY A 69 13.20 -10.78 21.56
C GLY A 69 12.22 -11.88 21.13
N ARG A 70 11.48 -11.68 20.05
CA ARG A 70 10.55 -12.65 19.46
C ARG A 70 10.75 -12.79 17.96
N GLU A 71 10.09 -13.78 17.37
CA GLU A 71 10.02 -13.93 15.92
C GLU A 71 9.18 -12.82 15.28
N LYS A 72 9.32 -12.67 13.98
CA LYS A 72 8.48 -11.79 13.16
C LYS A 72 7.00 -12.18 13.30
N VAL A 73 6.14 -11.18 13.34
CA VAL A 73 4.70 -11.38 13.40
C VAL A 73 4.06 -10.79 12.16
N SER A 74 3.41 -11.64 11.38
CA SER A 74 2.57 -11.19 10.25
C SER A 74 1.37 -10.44 10.80
N ILE A 75 1.19 -9.21 10.34
CA ILE A 75 0.08 -8.34 10.74
C ILE A 75 -0.98 -8.22 9.65
N PHE A 76 -0.60 -8.46 8.40
CA PHE A 76 -1.52 -8.38 7.27
C PHE A 76 -0.94 -9.10 6.04
N LYS A 77 -1.79 -9.85 5.35
CA LYS A 77 -1.48 -10.43 4.04
C LYS A 77 -2.22 -9.67 2.97
N ALA A 78 -1.47 -9.02 2.09
CA ALA A 78 -2.05 -8.28 0.98
C ALA A 78 -2.35 -9.22 -0.17
N GLU A 79 -3.56 -9.10 -0.69
CA GLU A 79 -4.07 -9.78 -1.88
C GLU A 79 -4.22 -8.79 -3.05
N PRO A 80 -4.49 -9.26 -4.28
CA PRO A 80 -4.71 -8.37 -5.42
C PRO A 80 -5.74 -7.26 -5.12
N LEU A 81 -5.40 -6.04 -5.52
CA LEU A 81 -6.08 -4.76 -5.27
C LEU A 81 -5.86 -4.15 -3.88
N ASP A 82 -5.14 -4.82 -2.99
CA ASP A 82 -4.74 -4.19 -1.73
C ASP A 82 -3.65 -3.14 -1.91
N ILE A 83 -3.71 -2.13 -1.04
CA ILE A 83 -2.75 -1.03 -0.99
C ILE A 83 -1.69 -1.32 0.08
N ILE A 84 -0.44 -1.12 -0.30
CA ILE A 84 0.73 -1.34 0.55
C ILE A 84 1.56 -0.05 0.59
N GLY A 85 2.10 0.28 1.75
CA GLY A 85 3.01 1.43 1.90
C GLY A 85 2.30 2.78 2.05
N TRP A 86 1.08 2.81 2.60
CA TRP A 86 0.31 4.04 2.86
C TRP A 86 1.06 5.09 3.69
N SER A 87 2.00 4.66 4.53
CA SER A 87 2.82 5.56 5.37
C SER A 87 3.65 6.55 4.56
N SER A 88 3.93 6.26 3.30
CA SER A 88 4.64 7.17 2.40
C SER A 88 3.84 8.46 2.08
N LEU A 89 2.53 8.44 2.25
CA LEU A 89 1.64 9.59 2.02
C LEU A 89 1.26 10.32 3.33
N THR A 90 1.82 9.92 4.46
CA THR A 90 1.52 10.52 5.76
C THR A 90 2.81 11.15 6.34
N PRO A 91 2.99 12.48 6.24
CA PRO A 91 4.25 13.14 6.63
C PRO A 91 4.67 12.96 8.08
N ILE A 92 3.72 12.66 8.97
CA ILE A 92 3.99 12.38 10.40
C ILE A 92 4.70 11.05 10.57
N VAL A 93 4.35 10.04 9.76
CA VAL A 93 4.97 8.72 9.77
C VAL A 93 6.13 8.75 8.79
N ARG A 94 7.34 8.99 9.29
CA ARG A 94 8.54 9.17 8.45
C ARG A 94 9.24 7.88 8.07
N GLN A 95 8.80 6.75 8.62
CA GLN A 95 9.41 5.45 8.43
C GLN A 95 8.35 4.40 8.15
N ARG A 96 8.75 3.34 7.47
CA ARG A 96 7.91 2.16 7.29
C ARG A 96 7.60 1.52 8.63
N THR A 97 6.31 1.28 8.89
CA THR A 97 5.81 0.71 10.15
C THR A 97 5.80 -0.82 10.16
N ALA A 98 6.09 -1.44 9.03
CA ALA A 98 6.17 -2.88 8.83
C ALA A 98 7.11 -3.17 7.66
N SER A 99 7.58 -4.42 7.55
CA SER A 99 8.23 -4.93 6.34
C SER A 99 7.18 -5.52 5.40
N ALA A 100 7.41 -5.43 4.10
CA ALA A 100 6.54 -6.03 3.07
C ALA A 100 7.37 -7.00 2.23
N GLN A 101 7.10 -8.30 2.36
CA GLN A 101 7.82 -9.38 1.68
C GLN A 101 6.92 -10.17 0.76
N ALA A 102 7.38 -10.45 -0.46
CA ALA A 102 6.66 -11.27 -1.41
C ALA A 102 6.65 -12.74 -0.96
N ILE A 103 5.46 -13.32 -0.80
CA ILE A 103 5.26 -14.73 -0.46
C ILE A 103 5.35 -15.60 -1.71
N GLN A 104 4.99 -15.03 -2.84
CA GLN A 104 5.14 -15.60 -4.18
C GLN A 104 5.55 -14.50 -5.16
N ASP A 105 5.91 -14.87 -6.38
CA ASP A 105 6.15 -13.89 -7.45
C ASP A 105 4.93 -12.98 -7.57
N SER A 106 5.16 -11.67 -7.54
CA SER A 106 4.09 -10.68 -7.43
C SER A 106 4.35 -9.51 -8.38
N ASP A 107 3.28 -8.92 -8.90
CA ASP A 107 3.31 -7.71 -9.70
C ASP A 107 2.55 -6.59 -8.97
N CYS A 108 3.17 -5.43 -8.86
CA CYS A 108 2.58 -4.25 -8.22
C CYS A 108 2.60 -3.04 -9.14
N LEU A 109 1.58 -2.19 -9.03
CA LEU A 109 1.71 -0.79 -9.42
C LEU A 109 2.52 -0.06 -8.35
N GLU A 110 3.54 0.67 -8.77
CA GLU A 110 4.41 1.46 -7.90
C GLU A 110 4.23 2.94 -8.22
N PHE A 111 3.79 3.71 -7.24
CA PHE A 111 3.62 5.16 -7.32
C PHE A 111 4.71 5.84 -6.49
N ASN A 112 5.47 6.72 -7.12
CA ASN A 112 6.33 7.61 -6.37
C ASN A 112 5.46 8.56 -5.52
N SER A 113 5.63 8.54 -4.19
CA SER A 113 4.74 9.28 -3.29
C SER A 113 4.89 10.79 -3.40
N ASP A 114 6.08 11.30 -3.68
CA ASP A 114 6.28 12.73 -3.88
C ASP A 114 5.56 13.21 -5.15
N ALA A 115 5.69 12.45 -6.25
CA ALA A 115 4.98 12.75 -7.49
C ALA A 115 3.46 12.65 -7.31
N LEU A 116 2.98 11.65 -6.56
CA LEU A 116 1.55 11.52 -6.26
C LEU A 116 1.03 12.68 -5.40
N MET A 117 1.79 13.12 -4.40
CA MET A 117 1.43 14.27 -3.58
C MET A 117 1.36 15.57 -4.41
N LEU A 118 2.32 15.79 -5.31
CA LEU A 118 2.28 16.93 -6.22
C LEU A 118 1.03 16.91 -7.11
N LEU A 119 0.64 15.76 -7.66
CA LEU A 119 -0.61 15.64 -8.42
C LEU A 119 -1.85 15.96 -7.57
N CYS A 120 -1.84 15.54 -6.29
CA CYS A 120 -2.92 15.84 -5.36
C CYS A 120 -3.02 17.35 -5.03
N GLU A 121 -1.89 18.04 -4.97
CA GLU A 121 -1.83 19.50 -4.73
C GLU A 121 -2.29 20.28 -5.96
N ASP A 122 -1.89 19.84 -7.17
CA ASP A 122 -2.25 20.46 -8.43
C ASP A 122 -3.74 20.25 -8.79
N ASP A 123 -4.30 19.07 -8.44
CA ASP A 123 -5.72 18.73 -8.59
C ASP A 123 -6.34 18.38 -7.25
N PRO A 124 -6.96 19.35 -6.52
CA PRO A 124 -7.59 19.09 -5.23
C PRO A 124 -8.73 18.07 -5.26
N LYS A 125 -9.37 17.82 -6.39
CA LYS A 125 -10.41 16.77 -6.52
C LYS A 125 -9.77 15.40 -6.53
N LEU A 126 -8.69 15.22 -7.29
CA LEU A 126 -7.87 14.02 -7.24
C LEU A 126 -7.34 13.80 -5.82
N GLY A 127 -6.76 14.83 -5.22
CA GLY A 127 -6.24 14.80 -3.85
C GLY A 127 -7.27 14.37 -2.82
N TYR A 128 -8.50 14.90 -2.93
CA TYR A 128 -9.59 14.50 -2.04
C TYR A 128 -9.92 13.01 -2.16
N VAL A 129 -10.00 12.47 -3.38
CA VAL A 129 -10.28 11.04 -3.60
C VAL A 129 -9.16 10.17 -3.01
N ILE A 130 -7.90 10.49 -3.31
CA ILE A 130 -6.74 9.75 -2.81
C ILE A 130 -6.71 9.77 -1.27
N MET A 131 -6.82 10.96 -0.65
CA MET A 131 -6.76 11.09 0.81
C MET A 131 -7.95 10.42 1.50
N LYS A 132 -9.14 10.47 0.93
CA LYS A 132 -10.31 9.72 1.43
C LYS A 132 -10.05 8.21 1.42
N ARG A 133 -9.44 7.69 0.35
CA ARG A 133 -9.08 6.26 0.27
C ARG A 133 -8.01 5.89 1.31
N ILE A 134 -6.98 6.72 1.47
CA ILE A 134 -5.95 6.52 2.50
C ILE A 134 -6.57 6.55 3.90
N ALA A 135 -7.43 7.51 4.21
CA ALA A 135 -8.10 7.59 5.50
C ALA A 135 -8.91 6.32 5.82
N ASN A 136 -9.69 5.84 4.86
CA ASN A 136 -10.46 4.59 5.00
C ASN A 136 -9.55 3.36 5.19
N LEU A 137 -8.44 3.29 4.45
CA LEU A 137 -7.46 2.21 4.60
C LEU A 137 -6.86 2.21 5.99
N VAL A 138 -6.38 3.36 6.48
CA VAL A 138 -5.77 3.50 7.81
C VAL A 138 -6.78 3.15 8.91
N ALA A 139 -8.02 3.61 8.79
CA ALA A 139 -9.09 3.26 9.72
C ALA A 139 -9.37 1.74 9.75
N SER A 140 -9.41 1.10 8.58
CA SER A 140 -9.57 -0.36 8.47
C SER A 140 -8.39 -1.12 9.11
N ARG A 141 -7.15 -0.68 8.86
CA ARG A 141 -5.95 -1.27 9.47
C ARG A 141 -5.95 -1.12 10.99
N LEU A 142 -6.32 0.06 11.49
CA LEU A 142 -6.44 0.31 12.94
C LEU A 142 -7.47 -0.62 13.58
N LEU A 143 -8.64 -0.79 12.95
CA LEU A 143 -9.68 -1.69 13.46
C LEU A 143 -9.20 -3.15 13.49
N THR A 144 -8.58 -3.63 12.42
CA THR A 144 -8.04 -4.99 12.34
C THR A 144 -6.96 -5.23 13.40
N THR A 145 -6.02 -4.29 13.53
CA THR A 145 -4.96 -4.38 14.55
C THR A 145 -5.52 -4.39 15.97
N ARG A 146 -6.55 -3.59 16.22
CA ARG A 146 -7.24 -3.58 17.52
C ARG A 146 -7.86 -4.94 17.86
N ILE A 147 -8.54 -5.57 16.88
CA ILE A 147 -9.13 -6.90 17.06
C ILE A 147 -8.06 -7.94 17.36
N GLN A 148 -6.96 -7.94 16.59
CA GLN A 148 -5.83 -8.86 16.81
C GLN A 148 -5.22 -8.69 18.21
N LEU A 149 -5.06 -7.45 18.67
CA LEU A 149 -4.56 -7.17 20.03
C LEU A 149 -5.51 -7.69 21.11
N MET A 150 -6.82 -7.48 20.95
CA MET A 150 -7.82 -8.00 21.88
C MET A 150 -7.79 -9.53 21.97
N ASP A 151 -7.69 -10.22 20.83
CA ASP A 151 -7.60 -11.69 20.79
C ASP A 151 -6.35 -12.21 21.51
N GLN A 152 -5.22 -11.52 21.35
CA GLN A 152 -3.98 -11.88 22.06
C GLN A 152 -4.08 -11.67 23.57
N ILE A 153 -4.70 -10.58 24.02
CA ILE A 153 -4.90 -10.31 25.44
C ILE A 153 -5.79 -11.39 26.06
N LEU A 154 -6.87 -11.77 25.39
CA LEU A 154 -7.79 -12.81 25.89
C LEU A 154 -7.13 -14.19 25.96
N LYS A 155 -6.31 -14.55 24.98
CA LYS A 155 -5.55 -15.83 25.01
C LYS A 155 -4.56 -15.90 26.16
N ASN A 156 -3.87 -14.79 26.46
CA ASN A 156 -2.90 -14.74 27.56
C ASN A 156 -3.51 -14.73 28.95
N GLN A 157 -4.84 -14.54 29.09
CA GLN A 157 -5.56 -14.62 30.38
C GLN A 157 -6.09 -16.02 30.69
N THR A 158 -5.99 -16.94 29.73
CA THR A 158 -6.49 -18.33 29.87
C THR A 158 -5.38 -19.34 30.17
N ASP A 159 -4.13 -18.92 30.19
CA ASP A 159 -2.94 -19.67 30.62
C ASP A 159 -2.50 -19.23 32.03
#